data_e76c89850b2c05740e68055bf9157b92
#
_entry.id   e76c89850b2c05740e68055bf9157b92
#
_cell.length_a   1.000
_cell.length_b   1.000
_cell.length_c   1.000
_cell.angle_alpha   90.00
_cell.angle_beta   90.00
_cell.angle_gamma   90.00
#
_symmetry.space_group_name_H-M   'P 1'
#
loop_
_entity.id
_entity.type
_entity.pdbx_description
1 polymer ?
#
loop_
_entity_poly.entity_id
_entity_poly.type
_entity_poly.pdbx_seq_one_letter_code
_entity_poly.pdbx_strand_id
1 'polypeptide(L)'
;EHDIAHLLAERDLPLTPRERSANMQLLRSRVATLWQTRMLRYSKLTVADEIDNALSYYRITFLRELPGLYDDIAEEIGLQYEQPDNALTRSDASYVQMGSWIGGDRDGNPNVNAGTMRHALVRHATTILDFYLDEVHTLGAELSVSTLMVKVSPALQALADSSTDASPHRGDEP
;
A
#
# COMPACT_ATOMS: atom_id res chain seq x y z
N GLU A 1 11.29 -12.87 1.75
CA GLU A 1 12.00 -12.50 0.49
C GLU A 1 12.44 -11.04 0.52
N HIS A 2 11.60 -10.10 0.94
CA HIS A 2 11.93 -8.67 1.03
C HIS A 2 13.19 -8.40 1.87
N ASP A 3 13.30 -8.98 3.05
CA ASP A 3 14.49 -8.86 3.90
C ASP A 3 15.78 -9.32 3.20
N ILE A 4 15.70 -10.39 2.39
CA ILE A 4 16.86 -10.90 1.64
C ILE A 4 17.30 -9.90 0.57
N ALA A 5 16.33 -9.32 -0.16
CA ALA A 5 16.63 -8.31 -1.19
C ALA A 5 17.29 -7.06 -0.57
N HIS A 6 16.77 -6.59 0.56
CA HIS A 6 17.34 -5.47 1.31
C HIS A 6 18.78 -5.76 1.76
N LEU A 7 19.01 -6.92 2.38
CA LEU A 7 20.36 -7.32 2.82
C LEU A 7 21.36 -7.48 1.66
N LEU A 8 20.89 -7.87 0.48
CA LEU A 8 21.71 -7.91 -0.72
C LEU A 8 22.07 -6.51 -1.22
N ALA A 9 21.11 -5.59 -1.24
CA ALA A 9 21.36 -4.20 -1.62
C ALA A 9 22.33 -3.49 -0.66
N GLU A 10 22.24 -3.76 0.64
CA GLU A 10 23.19 -3.22 1.63
C GLU A 10 24.66 -3.63 1.37
N ARG A 11 24.88 -4.76 0.72
CA ARG A 11 26.25 -5.22 0.42
C ARG A 11 27.01 -4.34 -0.57
N ASP A 12 26.30 -3.58 -1.37
CA ASP A 12 26.87 -2.66 -2.34
C ASP A 12 27.29 -1.31 -1.68
N LEU A 13 26.90 -1.11 -0.41
CA LEU A 13 27.30 0.05 0.38
C LEU A 13 28.71 -0.16 0.98
N PRO A 14 29.43 0.93 1.33
CA PRO A 14 30.74 0.87 1.98
C PRO A 14 30.62 0.43 3.45
N LEU A 15 30.41 -0.86 3.67
CA LEU A 15 30.29 -1.46 4.99
C LEU A 15 31.66 -1.67 5.66
N THR A 16 31.75 -1.46 6.95
CA THR A 16 32.88 -1.88 7.77
C THR A 16 33.00 -3.42 7.80
N PRO A 17 34.16 -3.99 8.13
CA PRO A 17 34.33 -5.45 8.21
C PRO A 17 33.33 -6.12 9.19
N ARG A 18 32.99 -5.43 10.28
CA ARG A 18 32.03 -5.91 11.27
C ARG A 18 30.60 -5.91 10.73
N GLU A 19 30.20 -4.85 10.09
CA GLU A 19 28.87 -4.72 9.45
C GLU A 19 28.69 -5.73 8.33
N ARG A 20 29.72 -5.91 7.50
CA ARG A 20 29.72 -6.93 6.43
C ARG A 20 29.56 -8.33 7.00
N SER A 21 30.24 -8.65 8.10
CA SER A 21 30.11 -9.95 8.76
C SER A 21 28.71 -10.16 9.32
N ALA A 22 28.14 -9.14 9.98
CA ALA A 22 26.79 -9.18 10.52
C ALA A 22 25.73 -9.34 9.42
N ASN A 23 25.83 -8.56 8.34
CA ASN A 23 24.94 -8.67 7.18
C ASN A 23 25.00 -10.07 6.58
N MET A 24 26.19 -10.64 6.39
CA MET A 24 26.36 -12.00 5.86
C MET A 24 25.75 -13.06 6.77
N GLN A 25 25.88 -12.90 8.08
CA GLN A 25 25.32 -13.83 9.05
C GLN A 25 23.78 -13.80 9.03
N LEU A 26 23.21 -12.59 8.96
CA LEU A 26 21.77 -12.36 8.87
C LEU A 26 21.23 -12.91 7.54
N LEU A 27 21.89 -12.63 6.43
CA LEU A 27 21.53 -13.14 5.11
C LEU A 27 21.49 -14.67 5.09
N ARG A 28 22.53 -15.31 5.62
CA ARG A 28 22.57 -16.79 5.74
C ARG A 28 21.41 -17.33 6.58
N SER A 29 21.10 -16.67 7.69
CA SER A 29 19.98 -17.06 8.56
C SER A 29 18.65 -16.94 7.81
N ARG A 30 18.41 -15.83 7.09
CA ARG A 30 17.17 -15.62 6.31
C ARG A 30 17.03 -16.61 5.16
N VAL A 31 18.12 -16.87 4.44
CA VAL A 31 18.15 -17.89 3.38
C VAL A 31 17.90 -19.30 3.94
N ALA A 32 18.53 -19.65 5.06
CA ALA A 32 18.31 -20.95 5.71
C ALA A 32 16.85 -21.11 6.17
N THR A 33 16.28 -20.06 6.76
CA THR A 33 14.85 -20.05 7.15
C THR A 33 13.95 -20.25 5.93
N LEU A 34 14.20 -19.53 4.84
CA LEU A 34 13.43 -19.66 3.60
C LEU A 34 13.55 -21.10 3.03
N TRP A 35 14.77 -21.63 2.99
CA TRP A 35 15.03 -22.99 2.51
C TRP A 35 14.32 -24.07 3.35
N GLN A 36 14.24 -23.87 4.66
CA GLN A 36 13.57 -24.80 5.59
C GLN A 36 12.06 -24.55 5.67
N THR A 37 11.57 -23.46 5.10
CA THR A 37 10.15 -23.16 5.08
C THR A 37 9.46 -24.01 4.02
N ARG A 38 8.39 -24.67 4.41
CA ARG A 38 7.60 -25.48 3.49
C ARG A 38 6.80 -24.58 2.56
N MET A 39 7.34 -24.30 1.37
CA MET A 39 6.69 -23.43 0.37
C MET A 39 5.56 -24.10 -0.39
N LEU A 40 5.55 -25.45 -0.44
CA LEU A 40 4.52 -26.20 -1.15
C LEU A 40 3.35 -26.51 -0.21
N ARG A 41 2.19 -26.01 -0.56
CA ARG A 41 0.94 -26.41 0.08
C ARG A 41 0.52 -27.80 -0.47
N TYR A 42 0.16 -28.73 0.42
CA TYR A 42 -0.37 -30.02 0.02
C TYR A 42 -1.85 -29.97 -0.38
N SER A 43 -2.55 -28.89 -0.02
CA SER A 43 -3.93 -28.67 -0.42
C SER A 43 -3.99 -27.95 -1.77
N LYS A 44 -4.86 -28.40 -2.65
CA LYS A 44 -5.16 -27.69 -3.89
C LYS A 44 -5.68 -26.29 -3.56
N LEU A 45 -5.08 -25.28 -4.17
CA LEU A 45 -5.56 -23.90 -4.02
C LEU A 45 -6.99 -23.80 -4.54
N THR A 46 -7.82 -23.11 -3.80
CA THR A 46 -9.14 -22.69 -4.25
C THR A 46 -9.04 -21.36 -5.01
N VAL A 47 -10.05 -21.04 -5.81
CA VAL A 47 -10.11 -19.72 -6.48
C VAL A 47 -10.14 -18.57 -5.47
N ALA A 48 -10.71 -18.79 -4.29
CA ALA A 48 -10.67 -17.80 -3.20
C ALA A 48 -9.24 -17.56 -2.69
N ASP A 49 -8.46 -18.62 -2.54
CA ASP A 49 -7.03 -18.49 -2.17
C ASP A 49 -6.23 -17.73 -3.25
N GLU A 50 -6.56 -17.95 -4.52
CA GLU A 50 -5.91 -17.24 -5.63
C GLU A 50 -6.25 -15.74 -5.62
N ILE A 51 -7.52 -15.39 -5.35
CA ILE A 51 -7.97 -14.01 -5.19
C ILE A 51 -7.21 -13.33 -4.05
N ASP A 52 -7.17 -13.95 -2.87
CA ASP A 52 -6.50 -13.39 -1.69
C ASP A 52 -4.98 -13.27 -1.89
N ASN A 53 -4.37 -14.22 -2.58
CA ASN A 53 -2.96 -14.15 -2.93
C ASN A 53 -2.66 -12.98 -3.88
N ALA A 54 -3.48 -12.78 -4.92
CA ALA A 54 -3.34 -11.63 -5.82
C ALA A 54 -3.51 -10.30 -5.07
N LEU A 55 -4.50 -10.19 -4.20
CA LEU A 55 -4.75 -9.00 -3.38
C LEU A 55 -3.62 -8.70 -2.37
N SER A 56 -2.84 -9.71 -1.99
CA SER A 56 -1.69 -9.49 -1.12
C SER A 56 -0.64 -8.58 -1.78
N TYR A 57 -0.44 -8.69 -3.10
CA TYR A 57 0.49 -7.82 -3.85
C TYR A 57 0.00 -6.37 -3.89
N TYR A 58 -1.33 -6.14 -3.94
CA TYR A 58 -1.86 -4.79 -3.84
C TYR A 58 -1.49 -4.16 -2.51
N ARG A 59 -1.71 -4.85 -1.39
CA ARG A 59 -1.41 -4.34 -0.04
C ARG A 59 0.09 -4.15 0.22
N ILE A 60 0.91 -5.10 -0.23
CA ILE A 60 2.34 -5.11 0.09
C ILE A 60 3.12 -4.14 -0.81
N THR A 61 2.70 -3.99 -2.07
CA THR A 61 3.47 -3.26 -3.06
C THR A 61 2.67 -2.12 -3.69
N PHE A 62 1.65 -2.42 -4.50
CA PHE A 62 1.08 -1.42 -5.39
C PHE A 62 0.47 -0.22 -4.67
N LEU A 63 -0.32 -0.42 -3.62
CA LEU A 63 -0.98 0.68 -2.91
C LEU A 63 0.01 1.60 -2.19
N ARG A 64 1.19 1.10 -1.86
CA ARG A 64 2.23 1.85 -1.16
C ARG A 64 3.19 2.54 -2.11
N GLU A 65 3.54 1.87 -3.21
CA GLU A 65 4.59 2.34 -4.11
C GLU A 65 4.05 3.22 -5.25
N LEU A 66 2.79 3.03 -5.67
CA LEU A 66 2.22 3.83 -6.76
C LEU A 66 2.20 5.34 -6.50
N PRO A 67 1.85 5.85 -5.31
CA PRO A 67 1.91 7.28 -5.04
C PRO A 67 3.30 7.86 -5.29
N GLY A 68 4.34 7.23 -4.72
CA GLY A 68 5.73 7.64 -4.94
C GLY A 68 6.15 7.59 -6.41
N LEU A 69 5.74 6.56 -7.15
CA LEU A 69 5.99 6.48 -8.58
C LEU A 69 5.36 7.66 -9.35
N TYR A 70 4.15 8.08 -8.96
CA TYR A 70 3.50 9.24 -9.59
C TYR A 70 4.23 10.54 -9.26
N ASP A 71 4.72 10.68 -8.03
CA ASP A 71 5.52 11.84 -7.61
C ASP A 71 6.85 11.89 -8.38
N ASP A 72 7.54 10.77 -8.53
CA ASP A 72 8.79 10.66 -9.31
C ASP A 72 8.57 11.03 -10.79
N ILE A 73 7.48 10.52 -11.39
CA ILE A 73 7.11 10.87 -12.78
C ILE A 73 6.81 12.37 -12.89
N ALA A 74 6.10 12.92 -11.93
CA ALA A 74 5.76 14.33 -11.91
C ALA A 74 7.00 15.22 -11.79
N GLU A 75 7.94 14.86 -10.92
CA GLU A 75 9.21 15.56 -10.75
C GLU A 75 10.04 15.51 -12.05
N GLU A 76 10.18 14.33 -12.64
CA GLU A 76 10.97 14.17 -13.88
C GLU A 76 10.38 14.97 -15.05
N ILE A 77 9.04 14.98 -15.20
CA ILE A 77 8.36 15.81 -16.20
C ILE A 77 8.61 17.29 -15.93
N GLY A 78 8.52 17.74 -14.68
CA GLY A 78 8.79 19.12 -14.29
C GLY A 78 10.20 19.56 -14.63
N LEU A 79 11.20 18.70 -14.41
CA LEU A 79 12.60 18.95 -14.72
C LEU A 79 12.85 19.02 -16.23
N GLN A 80 12.24 18.13 -17.02
CA GLN A 80 12.47 18.06 -18.47
C GLN A 80 11.81 19.17 -19.25
N TYR A 81 10.66 19.65 -18.81
CA TYR A 81 9.85 20.59 -19.59
C TYR A 81 9.84 22.02 -19.04
N GLU A 82 10.69 22.33 -18.04
CA GLU A 82 10.78 23.66 -17.40
C GLU A 82 9.41 24.27 -17.03
N GLN A 83 8.41 23.44 -16.83
CA GLN A 83 7.07 23.91 -16.47
C GLN A 83 7.02 24.10 -14.94
N PRO A 84 6.87 25.34 -14.46
CA PRO A 84 6.67 25.56 -13.05
C PRO A 84 5.33 24.96 -12.64
N ASP A 85 5.38 24.08 -11.67
CA ASP A 85 4.26 23.62 -10.87
C ASP A 85 2.90 23.48 -11.56
N ASN A 86 2.38 22.29 -11.62
CA ASN A 86 0.97 21.96 -11.47
C ASN A 86 0.12 21.55 -12.67
N ALA A 87 0.44 21.82 -13.92
CA ALA A 87 -0.51 21.48 -14.98
C ALA A 87 -0.48 20.01 -15.41
N LEU A 88 0.70 19.36 -15.34
CA LEU A 88 0.84 17.94 -15.71
C LEU A 88 0.95 17.00 -14.50
N THR A 89 1.44 17.51 -13.38
CA THR A 89 1.69 16.75 -12.15
C THR A 89 0.41 16.47 -11.35
N ARG A 90 -0.63 17.27 -11.53
CA ARG A 90 -1.97 17.07 -10.97
C ARG A 90 -3.00 16.69 -12.03
N SER A 91 -2.54 16.20 -13.17
CA SER A 91 -3.43 15.66 -14.17
C SER A 91 -4.22 14.49 -13.57
N ASP A 92 -5.53 14.50 -13.73
CA ASP A 92 -6.42 13.39 -13.43
C ASP A 92 -6.13 12.15 -14.31
N ALA A 93 -5.02 12.17 -15.04
CA ALA A 93 -4.58 11.08 -15.88
C ALA A 93 -4.04 9.93 -15.04
N SER A 94 -4.71 8.82 -15.08
CA SER A 94 -4.21 7.57 -14.52
C SER A 94 -3.21 6.95 -15.50
N TYR A 95 -1.92 6.99 -15.17
CA TYR A 95 -0.86 6.35 -15.97
C TYR A 95 -0.86 4.83 -15.80
N VAL A 96 -1.30 4.34 -14.64
CA VAL A 96 -1.35 2.93 -14.31
C VAL A 96 -2.78 2.51 -14.05
N GLN A 97 -3.29 1.56 -14.82
CA GLN A 97 -4.58 0.93 -14.61
C GLN A 97 -4.37 -0.55 -14.29
N MET A 98 -4.76 -0.92 -13.07
CA MET A 98 -4.65 -2.29 -12.62
C MET A 98 -5.89 -3.08 -13.04
N GLY A 99 -5.66 -4.29 -13.55
CA GLY A 99 -6.70 -5.24 -13.89
C GLY A 99 -6.42 -6.61 -13.27
N SER A 100 -7.46 -7.40 -13.10
CA SER A 100 -7.35 -8.78 -12.67
C SER A 100 -8.41 -9.62 -13.37
N TRP A 101 -8.03 -10.81 -13.81
CA TRP A 101 -8.96 -11.81 -14.33
C TRP A 101 -9.30 -12.89 -13.30
N ILE A 102 -8.60 -12.90 -12.15
CA ILE A 102 -8.75 -13.93 -11.13
C ILE A 102 -10.14 -13.83 -10.49
N GLY A 103 -10.88 -14.95 -10.54
CA GLY A 103 -12.26 -15.03 -10.06
C GLY A 103 -13.32 -14.59 -11.10
N GLY A 104 -12.90 -14.01 -12.23
CA GLY A 104 -13.79 -13.59 -13.33
C GLY A 104 -13.65 -14.44 -14.58
N ASP A 105 -12.42 -14.80 -14.95
CA ASP A 105 -12.14 -15.66 -16.09
C ASP A 105 -12.38 -17.13 -15.74
N ARG A 106 -13.28 -17.77 -16.49
CA ARG A 106 -13.69 -19.12 -16.20
C ARG A 106 -12.76 -20.17 -16.79
N ASP A 107 -12.25 -19.94 -17.98
CA ASP A 107 -11.34 -20.82 -18.73
C ASP A 107 -11.60 -22.34 -18.50
N GLY A 108 -12.86 -22.76 -18.60
CA GLY A 108 -13.29 -24.12 -18.36
C GLY A 108 -13.35 -24.57 -16.89
N ASN A 109 -12.94 -23.75 -15.92
CA ASN A 109 -12.98 -24.07 -14.49
C ASN A 109 -14.43 -23.96 -13.96
N PRO A 110 -15.06 -25.09 -13.53
CA PRO A 110 -16.44 -25.06 -13.04
C PRO A 110 -16.57 -24.31 -11.69
N ASN A 111 -15.48 -24.09 -10.98
CA ASN A 111 -15.47 -23.37 -9.69
C ASN A 111 -15.52 -21.85 -9.88
N VAL A 112 -15.33 -21.34 -11.10
CA VAL A 112 -15.50 -19.93 -11.40
C VAL A 112 -16.94 -19.71 -11.90
N ASN A 113 -17.73 -19.04 -11.09
CA ASN A 113 -19.14 -18.76 -11.34
C ASN A 113 -19.50 -17.34 -10.82
N ALA A 114 -20.77 -16.95 -10.94
CA ALA A 114 -21.23 -15.64 -10.52
C ALA A 114 -20.97 -15.35 -9.01
N GLY A 115 -21.04 -16.37 -8.16
CA GLY A 115 -20.70 -16.26 -6.74
C GLY A 115 -19.21 -15.95 -6.54
N THR A 116 -18.35 -16.64 -7.27
CA THR A 116 -16.90 -16.41 -7.25
C THR A 116 -16.55 -15.01 -7.74
N MET A 117 -17.17 -14.56 -8.83
CA MET A 117 -16.97 -13.20 -9.35
C MET A 117 -17.42 -12.14 -8.34
N ARG A 118 -18.60 -12.34 -7.74
CA ARG A 118 -19.09 -11.44 -6.66
C ARG A 118 -18.09 -11.40 -5.50
N HIS A 119 -17.59 -12.55 -5.09
CA HIS A 119 -16.59 -12.65 -4.03
C HIS A 119 -15.33 -11.87 -4.40
N ALA A 120 -14.81 -12.05 -5.61
CA ALA A 120 -13.63 -11.31 -6.08
C ALA A 120 -13.86 -9.79 -6.01
N LEU A 121 -14.98 -9.29 -6.58
CA LEU A 121 -15.29 -7.86 -6.58
C LEU A 121 -15.40 -7.28 -5.14
N VAL A 122 -16.07 -8.00 -4.24
CA VAL A 122 -16.18 -7.57 -2.83
C VAL A 122 -14.81 -7.55 -2.18
N ARG A 123 -13.98 -8.58 -2.38
CA ARG A 123 -12.63 -8.63 -1.81
C ARG A 123 -11.73 -7.51 -2.33
N HIS A 124 -11.78 -7.21 -3.64
CA HIS A 124 -11.06 -6.07 -4.23
C HIS A 124 -11.50 -4.75 -3.60
N ALA A 125 -12.83 -4.50 -3.55
CA ALA A 125 -13.37 -3.28 -2.96
C ALA A 125 -13.00 -3.14 -1.49
N THR A 126 -13.14 -4.20 -0.69
CA THR A 126 -12.77 -4.20 0.73
C THR A 126 -11.28 -3.89 0.90
N THR A 127 -10.40 -4.52 0.12
CA THR A 127 -8.96 -4.30 0.23
C THR A 127 -8.57 -2.84 0.03
N ILE A 128 -9.15 -2.17 -0.98
CA ILE A 128 -8.82 -0.76 -1.24
C ILE A 128 -9.46 0.18 -0.22
N LEU A 129 -10.70 -0.10 0.20
CA LEU A 129 -11.38 0.72 1.19
C LEU A 129 -10.73 0.62 2.58
N ASP A 130 -10.31 -0.57 2.98
CA ASP A 130 -9.56 -0.75 4.23
C ASP A 130 -8.24 0.05 4.19
N PHE A 131 -7.52 -0.01 3.08
CA PHE A 131 -6.31 0.79 2.89
C PHE A 131 -6.60 2.30 3.01
N TYR A 132 -7.64 2.81 2.34
CA TYR A 132 -8.00 4.23 2.45
C TYR A 132 -8.43 4.62 3.86
N LEU A 133 -9.11 3.75 4.59
CA LEU A 133 -9.45 4.00 5.99
C LEU A 133 -8.20 4.13 6.87
N ASP A 134 -7.23 3.25 6.68
CA ASP A 134 -5.96 3.30 7.40
C ASP A 134 -5.18 4.58 7.07
N GLU A 135 -5.11 4.99 5.80
CA GLU A 135 -4.44 6.22 5.37
C GLU A 135 -5.14 7.47 5.92
N VAL A 136 -6.47 7.52 5.88
CA VAL A 136 -7.24 8.63 6.45
C VAL A 136 -7.07 8.71 7.97
N HIS A 137 -7.01 7.56 8.64
CA HIS A 137 -6.76 7.51 10.09
C HIS A 137 -5.35 8.02 10.42
N THR A 138 -4.35 7.62 9.65
CA THR A 138 -2.98 8.11 9.79
C THR A 138 -2.89 9.60 9.56
N LEU A 139 -3.51 10.09 8.48
CA LEU A 139 -3.59 11.52 8.18
C LEU A 139 -4.29 12.30 9.30
N GLY A 140 -5.37 11.75 9.87
CA GLY A 140 -6.07 12.36 11.01
C GLY A 140 -5.16 12.49 12.23
N ALA A 141 -4.35 11.47 12.50
CA ALA A 141 -3.37 11.52 13.60
C ALA A 141 -2.26 12.57 13.35
N GLU A 142 -1.78 12.68 12.12
CA GLU A 142 -0.76 13.69 11.73
C GLU A 142 -1.30 15.11 11.79
N LEU A 143 -2.57 15.31 11.39
CA LEU A 143 -3.23 16.61 11.38
C LEU A 143 -3.91 16.97 12.72
N SER A 144 -3.78 16.13 13.74
CA SER A 144 -4.27 16.40 15.09
C SER A 144 -3.43 17.50 15.73
N VAL A 145 -3.83 18.74 15.48
CA VAL A 145 -3.13 19.95 15.96
C VAL A 145 -4.03 20.73 16.92
N SER A 146 -3.44 21.28 17.97
CA SER A 146 -4.17 22.07 18.95
C SER A 146 -4.55 23.46 18.39
N THR A 147 -5.81 23.83 18.51
CA THR A 147 -6.31 25.18 18.18
C THR A 147 -5.68 26.28 19.06
N LEU A 148 -5.07 25.89 20.17
CA LEU A 148 -4.30 26.81 21.02
C LEU A 148 -2.98 27.21 20.37
N MET A 149 -2.44 26.37 19.48
CA MET A 149 -1.12 26.58 18.84
C MET A 149 -1.23 26.97 17.38
N VAL A 150 -2.30 26.57 16.70
CA VAL A 150 -2.48 26.78 15.27
C VAL A 150 -3.83 27.46 15.01
N LYS A 151 -3.82 28.48 14.16
CA LYS A 151 -5.06 29.12 13.71
C LYS A 151 -5.72 28.26 12.64
N VAL A 152 -6.93 27.83 12.90
CA VAL A 152 -7.77 27.16 11.89
C VAL A 152 -8.64 28.15 11.14
N SER A 153 -8.96 27.81 9.88
CA SER A 153 -9.87 28.67 9.11
C SER A 153 -11.31 28.57 9.65
N PRO A 154 -12.10 29.66 9.54
CA PRO A 154 -13.52 29.60 9.93
C PRO A 154 -14.32 28.53 9.21
N ALA A 155 -13.96 28.20 7.96
CA ALA A 155 -14.59 27.15 7.18
C ALA A 155 -14.31 25.76 7.79
N LEU A 156 -13.08 25.50 8.24
CA LEU A 156 -12.71 24.26 8.90
C LEU A 156 -13.40 24.13 10.27
N GLN A 157 -13.46 25.22 11.03
CA GLN A 157 -14.20 25.25 12.30
C GLN A 157 -15.66 24.92 12.11
N ALA A 158 -16.33 25.58 11.13
CA ALA A 158 -17.73 25.31 10.82
C ALA A 158 -17.97 23.86 10.37
N LEU A 159 -17.04 23.27 9.62
CA LEU A 159 -17.09 21.86 9.22
C LEU A 159 -16.97 20.93 10.43
N ALA A 160 -16.05 21.20 11.33
CA ALA A 160 -15.88 20.44 12.58
C ALA A 160 -17.14 20.52 13.47
N ASP A 161 -17.72 21.73 13.59
CA ASP A 161 -18.93 21.96 14.39
C ASP A 161 -20.17 21.24 13.80
N SER A 162 -20.19 21.09 12.46
CA SER A 162 -21.27 20.38 11.77
C SER A 162 -21.11 18.85 11.75
N SER A 163 -19.95 18.34 12.16
CA SER A 163 -19.68 16.91 12.16
C SER A 163 -20.63 16.17 13.09
N THR A 164 -21.21 15.09 12.60
CA THR A 164 -22.09 14.18 13.37
C THR A 164 -21.30 13.04 14.02
N ASP A 165 -19.97 13.09 13.94
CA ASP A 165 -19.11 12.08 14.56
C ASP A 165 -19.29 12.10 16.08
N ALA A 166 -19.74 10.96 16.62
CA ALA A 166 -19.92 10.72 18.04
C ALA A 166 -18.83 9.82 18.64
N SER A 167 -17.68 9.72 17.96
CA SER A 167 -16.57 8.91 18.43
C SER A 167 -16.05 9.42 19.78
N PRO A 168 -15.58 8.53 20.68
CA PRO A 168 -15.02 8.94 21.97
C PRO A 168 -13.76 9.82 21.81
N HIS A 169 -13.11 9.79 20.67
CA HIS A 169 -11.93 10.62 20.38
C HIS A 169 -12.27 12.10 20.17
N ARG A 170 -13.54 12.43 19.90
CA ARG A 170 -13.99 13.83 19.74
C ARG A 170 -14.07 14.58 21.08
N GLY A 171 -14.21 13.88 22.20
CA GLY A 171 -14.44 14.46 23.51
C GLY A 171 -13.18 14.78 24.32
N ASP A 172 -12.01 14.35 23.88
CA ASP A 172 -10.78 14.42 24.63
C ASP A 172 -9.88 15.61 24.24
N GLU A 173 -10.33 16.46 23.32
CA GLU A 173 -9.62 17.69 22.97
C GLU A 173 -10.17 18.88 23.78
N PRO A 174 -9.29 19.61 24.51
CA PRO A 174 -9.67 20.80 25.26
C PRO A 174 -9.99 21.98 24.34
#